data_988fc9496dc2d018193e38f1d53fd425
#
_entry.id   988fc9496dc2d018193e38f1d53fd425
#
_cell.length_a   1.000
_cell.length_b   1.000
_cell.length_c   1.000
_cell.angle_alpha   90.00
_cell.angle_beta   90.00
_cell.angle_gamma   90.00
#
_symmetry.space_group_name_H-M   'P 1'
#
loop_
_entity.id
_entity.type
_entity.pdbx_description
1 polymer ?
#
loop_
_entity_poly.entity_id
_entity_poly.type
_entity_poly.pdbx_seq_one_letter_code
_entity_poly.pdbx_strand_id
1 'polypeptide(L)'
;MERSDIIKELSQYFSIVELVGPKEYDRDKDLCWRYLRTELLHTILVLRKDILKTLMTVNTWKSGGRFDERGFRNNISDIVKSKTVSGSLYISPHMLGAAIDFDAKGMTAEETRNKIIQSQDLLPCPIRLESGTNWVHIDVYDSLGSIKKVTMF
;
A
#
# COMPACT_ATOMS: atom_id res chain seq x y z
N MET A 1 -6.12 -17.15 -5.43
CA MET A 1 -4.75 -17.05 -5.97
C MET A 1 -3.79 -17.23 -4.82
N GLU A 2 -2.83 -18.13 -4.97
CA GLU A 2 -1.86 -18.39 -3.91
C GLU A 2 -0.89 -17.20 -3.76
N ARG A 3 -0.36 -17.00 -2.55
CA ARG A 3 0.55 -15.88 -2.26
C ARG A 3 1.78 -15.84 -3.19
N SER A 4 2.37 -16.99 -3.48
CA SER A 4 3.52 -17.10 -4.37
C SER A 4 3.21 -16.61 -5.79
N ASP A 5 2.01 -16.94 -6.29
CA ASP A 5 1.57 -16.51 -7.62
C ASP A 5 1.31 -15.00 -7.67
N ILE A 6 0.70 -14.46 -6.59
CA ILE A 6 0.49 -13.01 -6.45
C ILE A 6 1.84 -12.27 -6.51
N ILE A 7 2.83 -12.70 -5.72
CA ILE A 7 4.15 -12.07 -5.69
C ILE A 7 4.83 -12.18 -7.05
N LYS A 8 4.79 -13.34 -7.68
CA LYS A 8 5.37 -13.56 -9.01
C LYS A 8 4.78 -12.63 -10.06
N GLU A 9 3.46 -12.47 -10.06
CA GLU A 9 2.80 -11.59 -11.02
C GLU A 9 3.02 -10.11 -10.67
N LEU A 10 2.93 -9.75 -9.38
CA LEU A 10 3.16 -8.39 -8.91
C LEU A 10 4.59 -7.91 -9.18
N SER A 11 5.59 -8.81 -9.13
CA SER A 11 7.00 -8.51 -9.44
C SER A 11 7.24 -8.09 -10.88
N GLN A 12 6.28 -8.26 -11.77
CA GLN A 12 6.33 -7.71 -13.14
C GLN A 12 6.04 -6.19 -13.16
N TYR A 13 5.45 -5.67 -12.11
CA TYR A 13 5.02 -4.26 -11.99
C TYR A 13 5.75 -3.48 -10.91
N PHE A 14 6.17 -4.17 -9.83
CA PHE A 14 6.81 -3.58 -8.65
C PHE A 14 8.05 -4.35 -8.24
N SER A 15 9.10 -3.62 -7.92
CA SER A 15 10.19 -4.14 -7.10
C SER A 15 9.83 -4.00 -5.62
N ILE A 16 10.30 -4.91 -4.77
CA ILE A 16 10.04 -4.85 -3.32
C ILE A 16 10.52 -3.54 -2.69
N VAL A 17 11.56 -2.90 -3.24
CA VAL A 17 12.08 -1.60 -2.76
C VAL A 17 11.06 -0.46 -2.90
N GLU A 18 10.05 -0.62 -3.74
CA GLU A 18 8.97 0.36 -3.88
C GLU A 18 7.91 0.20 -2.78
N LEU A 19 7.88 -0.93 -2.08
CA LEU A 19 6.86 -1.27 -1.08
C LEU A 19 7.41 -1.26 0.36
N VAL A 20 8.73 -1.16 0.54
CA VAL A 20 9.40 -1.08 1.84
C VAL A 20 10.42 0.05 1.86
N GLY A 21 10.86 0.45 3.04
CA GLY A 21 11.91 1.45 3.22
C GLY A 21 13.33 0.88 3.11
N PRO A 22 14.35 1.75 3.13
CA PRO A 22 15.75 1.35 2.99
C PRO A 22 16.23 0.43 4.13
N LYS A 23 15.77 0.66 5.36
CA LYS A 23 16.21 -0.12 6.54
C LYS A 23 15.73 -1.56 6.48
N GLU A 24 14.46 -1.78 6.07
CA GLU A 24 13.91 -3.11 5.86
C GLU A 24 14.66 -3.84 4.75
N TYR A 25 14.84 -3.17 3.63
CA TYR A 25 15.53 -3.77 2.48
C TYR A 25 17.00 -4.08 2.77
N ASP A 26 17.71 -3.20 3.48
CA ASP A 26 19.10 -3.45 3.85
C ASP A 26 19.24 -4.69 4.73
N ARG A 27 18.27 -4.92 5.62
CA ARG A 27 18.26 -6.08 6.50
C ARG A 27 17.86 -7.38 5.80
N ASP A 28 16.76 -7.39 5.05
CA ASP A 28 16.09 -8.63 4.63
C ASP A 28 15.99 -8.81 3.10
N LYS A 29 16.39 -7.81 2.29
CA LYS A 29 16.39 -7.89 0.83
C LYS A 29 15.03 -8.37 0.29
N ASP A 30 15.03 -9.33 -0.61
CA ASP A 30 13.80 -9.86 -1.22
C ASP A 30 12.89 -10.60 -0.22
N LEU A 31 13.38 -10.96 0.96
CA LEU A 31 12.53 -11.52 2.02
C LEU A 31 11.54 -10.48 2.57
N CYS A 32 11.70 -9.20 2.27
CA CYS A 32 10.77 -8.15 2.68
C CYS A 32 9.33 -8.36 2.19
N TRP A 33 9.11 -9.16 1.14
CA TRP A 33 7.76 -9.52 0.72
C TRP A 33 6.92 -10.09 1.88
N ARG A 34 7.55 -10.76 2.86
CA ARG A 34 6.90 -11.35 4.03
C ARG A 34 6.25 -10.33 4.97
N TYR A 35 6.66 -9.06 4.91
CA TYR A 35 6.11 -8.00 5.77
C TYR A 35 4.72 -7.54 5.33
N LEU A 36 4.35 -7.80 4.08
CA LEU A 36 3.10 -7.34 3.49
C LEU A 36 2.05 -8.44 3.51
N ARG A 37 0.83 -8.09 3.87
CA ARG A 37 -0.30 -9.04 3.88
C ARG A 37 -0.64 -9.50 2.46
N THR A 38 -1.07 -10.74 2.34
CA THR A 38 -1.47 -11.32 1.05
C THR A 38 -2.63 -10.56 0.41
N GLU A 39 -3.60 -10.13 1.22
CA GLU A 39 -4.74 -9.34 0.79
C GLU A 39 -4.31 -7.99 0.19
N LEU A 40 -3.33 -7.32 0.82
CA LEU A 40 -2.77 -6.08 0.30
C LEU A 40 -2.06 -6.31 -1.03
N LEU A 41 -1.19 -7.31 -1.10
CA LEU A 41 -0.45 -7.65 -2.35
C LEU A 41 -1.41 -7.96 -3.49
N HIS A 42 -2.47 -8.72 -3.24
CA HIS A 42 -3.49 -9.04 -4.25
C HIS A 42 -4.27 -7.79 -4.67
N THR A 43 -4.62 -6.93 -3.71
CA THR A 43 -5.28 -5.66 -4.01
C THR A 43 -4.41 -4.75 -4.88
N ILE A 44 -3.11 -4.60 -4.55
CA ILE A 44 -2.16 -3.81 -5.36
C ILE A 44 -2.08 -4.35 -6.80
N LEU A 45 -2.01 -5.68 -6.95
CA LEU A 45 -1.97 -6.33 -8.26
C LEU A 45 -3.21 -6.00 -9.09
N VAL A 46 -4.42 -6.17 -8.52
CA VAL A 46 -5.68 -5.86 -9.19
C VAL A 46 -5.79 -4.37 -9.52
N LEU A 47 -5.42 -3.50 -8.60
CA LEU A 47 -5.40 -2.05 -8.85
C LEU A 47 -4.48 -1.71 -10.04
N ARG A 48 -3.27 -2.24 -10.04
CA ARG A 48 -2.27 -1.95 -11.07
C ARG A 48 -2.66 -2.50 -12.44
N LYS A 49 -3.11 -3.76 -12.48
CA LYS A 49 -3.34 -4.52 -13.71
C LYS A 49 -4.72 -4.31 -14.30
N ASP A 50 -5.75 -4.33 -13.46
CA ASP A 50 -7.14 -4.47 -13.94
C ASP A 50 -7.93 -3.16 -13.81
N ILE A 51 -7.71 -2.37 -12.74
CA ILE A 51 -8.48 -1.16 -12.47
C ILE A 51 -7.81 0.09 -13.05
N LEU A 52 -6.63 0.45 -12.57
CA LEU A 52 -5.97 1.71 -12.95
C LEU A 52 -5.25 1.60 -14.28
N LYS A 53 -4.61 0.47 -14.54
CA LYS A 53 -3.86 0.14 -15.77
C LYS A 53 -2.76 1.17 -16.08
N THR A 54 -2.20 1.79 -15.04
CA THR A 54 -1.15 2.80 -15.14
C THR A 54 -0.13 2.63 -14.03
N LEU A 55 1.02 3.31 -14.14
CA LEU A 55 2.06 3.30 -13.12
C LEU A 55 1.50 3.81 -11.78
N MET A 56 1.77 3.09 -10.72
CA MET A 56 1.50 3.48 -9.34
C MET A 56 2.84 3.75 -8.66
N THR A 57 3.06 4.95 -8.15
CA THR A 57 4.29 5.34 -7.45
C THR A 57 4.06 5.28 -5.94
N VAL A 58 4.71 4.35 -5.27
CA VAL A 58 4.70 4.21 -3.80
C VAL A 58 5.96 4.85 -3.23
N ASN A 59 7.03 4.10 -2.97
CA ASN A 59 8.31 4.64 -2.54
C ASN A 59 9.23 4.94 -3.73
N THR A 60 10.09 5.96 -3.57
CA THR A 60 11.01 6.42 -4.62
C THR A 60 12.46 6.51 -4.15
N TRP A 61 12.75 6.15 -2.88
CA TRP A 61 14.08 6.28 -2.27
C TRP A 61 15.18 5.57 -3.07
N LYS A 62 14.89 4.41 -3.66
CA LYS A 62 15.88 3.63 -4.41
C LYS A 62 16.33 4.33 -5.70
N SER A 63 15.48 5.14 -6.29
CA SER A 63 15.77 5.94 -7.49
C SER A 63 16.14 7.40 -7.18
N GLY A 64 16.47 7.72 -5.91
CA GLY A 64 16.88 9.05 -5.48
C GLY A 64 15.74 10.00 -5.13
N GLY A 65 14.50 9.51 -5.06
CA GLY A 65 13.35 10.28 -4.61
C GLY A 65 13.21 10.33 -3.08
N ARG A 66 12.23 11.08 -2.61
CA ARG A 66 12.03 11.37 -1.18
C ARG A 66 11.10 10.41 -0.44
N PHE A 67 10.35 9.56 -1.14
CA PHE A 67 9.37 8.69 -0.52
C PHE A 67 10.01 7.36 -0.08
N ASP A 68 9.92 7.05 1.22
CA ASP A 68 10.43 5.84 1.84
C ASP A 68 9.49 5.25 2.91
N GLU A 69 8.39 5.92 3.26
CA GLU A 69 7.41 5.52 4.26
C GLU A 69 5.99 5.36 3.72
N ARG A 70 5.83 5.29 2.41
CA ARG A 70 4.53 5.12 1.74
C ARG A 70 4.05 3.66 1.67
N GLY A 71 4.96 2.70 1.88
CA GLY A 71 4.65 1.28 2.01
C GLY A 71 4.67 0.82 3.47
N PHE A 72 5.36 -0.29 3.72
CA PHE A 72 5.57 -0.79 5.09
C PHE A 72 6.32 0.23 5.95
N ARG A 73 5.89 0.38 7.21
CA ARG A 73 6.56 1.23 8.21
C ARG A 73 6.99 0.40 9.40
N ASN A 74 8.26 0.52 9.79
CA ASN A 74 8.80 -0.10 10.98
C ASN A 74 8.68 0.84 12.20
N ASN A 75 9.10 0.36 13.38
CA ASN A 75 9.06 1.10 14.63
C ASN A 75 10.02 2.30 14.71
N ILE A 76 10.96 2.43 13.78
CA ILE A 76 11.92 3.54 13.71
C ILE A 76 11.72 4.42 12.47
N SER A 77 10.68 4.18 11.67
CA SER A 77 10.20 5.09 10.63
C SER A 77 9.89 6.46 11.25
N ASP A 78 10.18 7.55 10.57
CA ASP A 78 10.11 8.90 11.16
C ASP A 78 8.72 9.24 11.69
N ILE A 79 7.66 8.86 10.97
CA ILE A 79 6.28 9.05 11.40
C ILE A 79 5.98 8.27 12.69
N VAL A 80 6.37 6.98 12.75
CA VAL A 80 6.15 6.12 13.91
C VAL A 80 6.96 6.59 15.10
N LYS A 81 8.23 6.92 14.89
CA LYS A 81 9.13 7.43 15.92
C LYS A 81 8.61 8.70 16.57
N SER A 82 8.08 9.63 15.79
CA SER A 82 7.50 10.88 16.31
C SER A 82 6.31 10.62 17.24
N LYS A 83 5.47 9.64 16.91
CA LYS A 83 4.36 9.21 17.78
C LYS A 83 4.83 8.52 19.05
N THR A 84 5.86 7.70 18.95
CA THR A 84 6.49 7.03 20.11
C THR A 84 7.06 8.05 21.08
N VAL A 85 7.77 9.06 20.60
CA VAL A 85 8.34 10.14 21.42
C VAL A 85 7.25 10.95 22.12
N SER A 86 6.11 11.17 21.47
CA SER A 86 4.97 11.88 22.10
C SER A 86 4.21 11.04 23.13
N GLY A 87 4.55 9.76 23.29
CA GLY A 87 3.88 8.85 24.22
C GLY A 87 2.49 8.41 23.77
N SER A 88 2.11 8.65 22.52
CA SER A 88 0.81 8.27 21.98
C SER A 88 0.80 6.79 21.57
N LEU A 89 -0.30 6.08 21.87
CA LEU A 89 -0.54 4.78 21.25
C LEU A 89 -0.76 5.00 19.74
N TYR A 90 0.08 4.38 18.93
CA TYR A 90 0.02 4.49 17.49
C TYR A 90 0.17 3.13 16.83
N ILE A 91 -0.89 2.68 16.17
CA ILE A 91 -0.92 1.44 15.39
C ILE A 91 -1.48 1.81 14.02
N SER A 92 -0.59 1.87 13.03
CA SER A 92 -0.95 2.18 11.65
C SER A 92 -1.10 0.90 10.83
N PRO A 93 -2.05 0.81 9.89
CA PRO A 93 -2.11 -0.28 8.91
C PRO A 93 -0.79 -0.49 8.14
N HIS A 94 0.00 0.56 7.91
CA HIS A 94 1.34 0.46 7.33
C HIS A 94 2.30 -0.40 8.17
N MET A 95 2.23 -0.29 9.50
CA MET A 95 3.05 -1.11 10.43
C MET A 95 2.62 -2.59 10.43
N LEU A 96 1.40 -2.87 10.02
CA LEU A 96 0.84 -4.22 9.96
C LEU A 96 0.96 -4.84 8.55
N GLY A 97 1.66 -4.16 7.64
CA GLY A 97 1.79 -4.60 6.24
C GLY A 97 0.47 -4.60 5.49
N ALA A 98 -0.47 -3.78 5.91
CA ALA A 98 -1.86 -3.77 5.43
C ALA A 98 -2.20 -2.52 4.60
N ALA A 99 -1.28 -1.58 4.39
CA ALA A 99 -1.54 -0.31 3.70
C ALA A 99 -0.41 0.12 2.79
N ILE A 100 -0.78 0.90 1.77
CA ILE A 100 0.13 1.72 0.96
C ILE A 100 -0.48 3.09 0.69
N ASP A 101 0.41 4.08 0.52
CA ASP A 101 0.12 5.39 -0.07
C ASP A 101 0.75 5.43 -1.47
N PHE A 102 0.03 5.93 -2.46
CA PHE A 102 0.55 6.00 -3.82
C PHE A 102 -0.04 7.15 -4.64
N ASP A 103 0.63 7.46 -5.74
CA ASP A 103 0.13 8.31 -6.81
C ASP A 103 -0.03 7.48 -8.09
N ALA A 104 -1.12 7.68 -8.82
CA ALA A 104 -1.35 7.04 -10.11
C ALA A 104 -0.97 7.99 -11.25
N LYS A 105 -0.12 7.54 -12.16
CA LYS A 105 0.36 8.37 -13.27
C LYS A 105 -0.81 8.82 -14.16
N GLY A 106 -0.90 10.14 -14.38
CA GLY A 106 -1.91 10.74 -15.24
C GLY A 106 -3.29 10.93 -14.60
N MET A 107 -3.41 10.70 -13.28
CA MET A 107 -4.65 10.91 -12.52
C MET A 107 -4.37 11.67 -11.24
N THR A 108 -5.30 12.53 -10.84
CA THR A 108 -5.33 13.09 -9.49
C THR A 108 -5.70 12.01 -8.48
N ALA A 109 -5.46 12.27 -7.18
CA ALA A 109 -5.86 11.35 -6.13
C ALA A 109 -7.39 11.12 -6.12
N GLU A 110 -8.17 12.16 -6.38
CA GLU A 110 -9.63 12.05 -6.43
C GLU A 110 -10.12 11.24 -7.63
N GLU A 111 -9.56 11.46 -8.82
CA GLU A 111 -9.86 10.66 -10.01
C GLU A 111 -9.50 9.18 -9.79
N THR A 112 -8.38 8.93 -9.11
CA THR A 112 -7.95 7.57 -8.78
C THR A 112 -8.92 6.90 -7.81
N ARG A 113 -9.34 7.59 -6.73
CA ARG A 113 -10.34 7.08 -5.78
C ARG A 113 -11.67 6.76 -6.48
N ASN A 114 -12.16 7.68 -7.31
CA ASN A 114 -13.40 7.50 -8.05
C ASN A 114 -13.35 6.28 -8.98
N LYS A 115 -12.22 6.08 -9.66
CA LYS A 115 -12.02 4.93 -10.53
C LYS A 115 -12.00 3.60 -9.75
N ILE A 116 -11.38 3.58 -8.58
CA ILE A 116 -11.39 2.41 -7.69
C ILE A 116 -12.82 2.11 -7.22
N ILE A 117 -13.58 3.11 -6.79
CA ILE A 117 -14.97 2.96 -6.33
C ILE A 117 -15.86 2.43 -7.46
N GLN A 118 -15.73 2.97 -8.67
CA GLN A 118 -16.51 2.52 -9.85
C GLN A 118 -16.19 1.07 -10.24
N SER A 119 -14.99 0.61 -9.93
CA SER A 119 -14.53 -0.75 -10.28
C SER A 119 -14.43 -1.67 -9.05
N GLN A 120 -15.12 -1.35 -7.96
CA GLN A 120 -14.98 -2.05 -6.67
C GLN A 120 -15.30 -3.55 -6.73
N ASP A 121 -16.13 -3.98 -7.69
CA ASP A 121 -16.46 -5.39 -7.87
C ASP A 121 -15.25 -6.25 -8.27
N LEU A 122 -14.22 -5.64 -8.83
CA LEU A 122 -12.95 -6.32 -9.17
C LEU A 122 -12.03 -6.53 -7.97
N LEU A 123 -12.27 -5.82 -6.86
CA LEU A 123 -11.40 -5.92 -5.68
C LEU A 123 -11.45 -7.33 -5.06
N PRO A 124 -10.30 -7.91 -4.71
CA PRO A 124 -10.25 -9.27 -4.15
C PRO A 124 -10.78 -9.34 -2.72
N CYS A 125 -10.73 -8.22 -1.98
CA CYS A 125 -11.23 -8.11 -0.61
C CYS A 125 -11.73 -6.69 -0.35
N PRO A 126 -12.45 -6.45 0.77
CA PRO A 126 -12.79 -5.10 1.22
C PRO A 126 -11.54 -4.25 1.50
N ILE A 127 -11.62 -2.97 1.14
CA ILE A 127 -10.58 -1.97 1.38
C ILE A 127 -11.16 -0.73 2.04
N ARG A 128 -10.29 0.06 2.68
CA ARG A 128 -10.60 1.43 3.06
C ARG A 128 -9.80 2.40 2.18
N LEU A 129 -10.42 3.55 1.85
CA LEU A 129 -9.83 4.67 1.13
C LEU A 129 -9.89 5.92 2.00
N GLU A 130 -8.76 6.58 2.20
CA GLU A 130 -8.71 7.87 2.88
C GLU A 130 -9.16 9.00 1.95
N SER A 131 -10.06 9.85 2.46
CA SER A 131 -10.55 11.03 1.75
C SER A 131 -9.72 12.28 2.07
N GLY A 132 -9.80 13.30 1.21
CA GLY A 132 -9.24 14.64 1.49
C GLY A 132 -7.73 14.78 1.35
N THR A 133 -7.01 13.73 0.98
CA THR A 133 -5.56 13.77 0.72
C THR A 133 -5.25 13.96 -0.76
N ASN A 134 -4.07 14.51 -1.08
CA ASN A 134 -3.59 14.64 -2.45
C ASN A 134 -2.78 13.42 -2.94
N TRP A 135 -2.73 12.37 -2.15
CA TRP A 135 -2.27 11.02 -2.50
C TRP A 135 -3.41 10.02 -2.25
N VAL A 136 -3.26 8.80 -2.71
CA VAL A 136 -4.23 7.73 -2.45
C VAL A 136 -3.69 6.84 -1.34
N HIS A 137 -4.37 6.81 -0.20
CA HIS A 137 -4.16 5.80 0.83
C HIS A 137 -5.19 4.68 0.66
N ILE A 138 -4.71 3.44 0.59
CA ILE A 138 -5.55 2.25 0.70
C ILE A 138 -5.06 1.37 1.83
N ASP A 139 -5.98 0.72 2.51
CA ASP A 139 -5.65 -0.36 3.42
C ASP A 139 -6.68 -1.50 3.40
N VAL A 140 -6.20 -2.67 3.81
CA VAL A 140 -6.99 -3.90 4.00
C VAL A 140 -7.15 -4.21 5.50
N TYR A 141 -7.02 -3.20 6.35
CA TYR A 141 -6.98 -3.33 7.81
C TYR A 141 -8.23 -3.99 8.38
N ASP A 142 -9.39 -3.65 7.84
CA ASP A 142 -10.70 -4.12 8.28
C ASP A 142 -11.35 -5.09 7.26
N SER A 143 -10.54 -5.82 6.52
CA SER A 143 -11.00 -6.68 5.43
C SER A 143 -11.86 -7.87 5.89
N LEU A 144 -11.77 -8.26 7.16
CA LEU A 144 -12.41 -9.47 7.68
C LEU A 144 -13.88 -9.25 8.13
N GLY A 145 -14.32 -8.02 8.34
CA GLY A 145 -15.65 -7.73 8.90
C GLY A 145 -16.56 -6.89 7.99
N SER A 146 -16.04 -6.32 6.91
CA SER A 146 -16.81 -5.39 6.09
C SER A 146 -17.68 -6.08 5.04
N ILE A 147 -18.95 -5.70 4.98
CA ILE A 147 -19.88 -6.10 3.93
C ILE A 147 -19.64 -5.26 2.66
N LYS A 148 -19.13 -4.04 2.81
CA LYS A 148 -18.83 -3.14 1.70
C LYS A 148 -17.44 -3.40 1.14
N LYS A 149 -17.31 -3.40 -0.18
CA LYS A 149 -16.01 -3.53 -0.85
C LYS A 149 -15.11 -2.31 -0.64
N VAL A 150 -15.67 -1.11 -0.56
CA VAL A 150 -14.95 0.13 -0.30
C VAL A 150 -15.59 0.90 0.84
N THR A 151 -14.81 1.25 1.85
CA THR A 151 -15.20 2.14 2.94
C THR A 151 -14.33 3.39 2.88
N MET A 152 -14.97 4.57 2.81
CA MET A 152 -14.27 5.87 2.88
C MET A 152 -14.09 6.29 4.34
N PHE A 153 -12.98 6.97 4.66
CA PHE A 153 -12.73 7.57 5.98
C PHE A 153 -11.92 8.86 5.87
#